data_ff6144faaa42b5f33c32f93ce98caecf
#
_entry.id   ff6144faaa42b5f33c32f93ce98caecf
#
_cell.length_a   1.000
_cell.length_b   1.000
_cell.length_c   1.000
_cell.angle_alpha   90.00
_cell.angle_beta   90.00
_cell.angle_gamma   90.00
#
_symmetry.space_group_name_H-M   'P 1'
#
loop_
_entity.id
_entity.type
_entity.pdbx_description
1 polymer ?
#
loop_
_entity_poly.entity_id
_entity_poly.type
_entity_poly.pdbx_seq_one_letter_code
_entity_poly.pdbx_strand_id
1 'polypeptide(L)'
;FHEYSPELNIILVLPESQQEYWHQLCQEHHFSIKHQIANGGDTRFQSSKNGLALVPDTEDGVVGFHDGVRPFVSTEVIDECYETAREEYAAIPVYAVTDTLRYIDQHGGGKNVLRSDYRVVQTPQAFDIGLAKQAFNQEYKEQFTDDASVVESLGCQVAMVEGNRENIKITTPFDIKVAEALLG
;
A
#
# COMPACT_ATOMS: atom_id res chain seq x y z
N PHE A 1 4.23 11.57 0.13
CA PHE A 1 3.81 11.63 -1.29
C PHE A 1 3.83 13.06 -1.82
N HIS A 2 3.17 14.00 -1.18
CA HIS A 2 3.19 15.40 -1.63
C HIS A 2 4.62 16.02 -1.63
N GLU A 3 5.46 15.65 -0.68
CA GLU A 3 6.87 16.03 -0.66
C GLU A 3 7.67 15.40 -1.82
N TYR A 4 7.35 14.17 -2.19
CA TYR A 4 7.93 13.49 -3.35
C TYR A 4 7.56 14.21 -4.65
N SER A 5 6.26 14.49 -4.86
CA SER A 5 5.79 15.26 -6.00
C SER A 5 4.47 15.98 -5.67
N PRO A 6 4.46 17.32 -5.69
CA PRO A 6 3.24 18.10 -5.49
C PRO A 6 2.18 17.89 -6.58
N GLU A 7 2.58 17.38 -7.75
CA GLU A 7 1.70 17.15 -8.90
C GLU A 7 0.96 15.80 -8.82
N LEU A 8 1.29 14.95 -7.84
CA LEU A 8 0.61 13.66 -7.68
C LEU A 8 -0.87 13.84 -7.42
N ASN A 9 -1.69 13.07 -8.15
CA ASN A 9 -3.10 12.93 -7.86
C ASN A 9 -3.28 12.01 -6.65
N ILE A 10 -3.73 12.56 -5.53
CA ILE A 10 -3.96 11.82 -4.29
C ILE A 10 -5.44 11.47 -4.18
N ILE A 11 -5.72 10.19 -3.98
CA ILE A 11 -7.07 9.67 -3.72
C ILE A 11 -7.06 9.02 -2.34
N LEU A 12 -7.82 9.60 -1.42
CA LEU A 12 -7.99 9.07 -0.07
C LEU A 12 -9.23 8.19 -0.03
N VAL A 13 -9.06 6.92 0.33
CA VAL A 13 -10.17 5.96 0.44
C VAL A 13 -10.57 5.83 1.90
N LEU A 14 -11.78 6.27 2.23
CA LEU A 14 -12.31 6.26 3.60
C LEU A 14 -13.70 5.64 3.65
N PRO A 15 -14.05 4.95 4.76
CA PRO A 15 -15.44 4.64 5.04
C PRO A 15 -16.30 5.90 5.00
N GLU A 16 -17.49 5.83 4.42
CA GLU A 16 -18.38 6.99 4.31
C GLU A 16 -18.63 7.65 5.67
N SER A 17 -18.76 6.85 6.72
CA SER A 17 -18.94 7.33 8.10
C SER A 17 -17.77 8.12 8.69
N GLN A 18 -16.59 8.09 8.04
CA GLN A 18 -15.39 8.80 8.50
C GLN A 18 -15.06 10.05 7.67
N GLN A 19 -15.76 10.29 6.56
CA GLN A 19 -15.43 11.38 5.65
C GLN A 19 -15.72 12.76 6.28
N GLU A 20 -16.83 12.88 7.00
CA GLU A 20 -17.15 14.14 7.72
C GLU A 20 -16.10 14.44 8.80
N TYR A 21 -15.68 13.43 9.55
CA TYR A 21 -14.61 13.56 10.54
C TYR A 21 -13.27 13.95 9.89
N TRP A 22 -12.95 13.39 8.74
CA TRP A 22 -11.78 13.78 7.96
C TRP A 22 -11.84 15.26 7.56
N HIS A 23 -12.98 15.75 7.08
CA HIS A 23 -13.14 17.16 6.75
C HIS A 23 -12.95 18.08 7.96
N GLN A 24 -13.44 17.68 9.14
CA GLN A 24 -13.22 18.41 10.39
C GLN A 24 -11.74 18.48 10.75
N LEU A 25 -11.02 17.34 10.66
CA LEU A 25 -9.58 17.29 10.89
C LEU A 25 -8.80 18.19 9.92
N CYS A 26 -9.16 18.17 8.63
CA CYS A 26 -8.53 19.05 7.65
C CYS A 26 -8.68 20.54 8.04
N GLN A 27 -9.84 20.94 8.52
CA GLN A 27 -10.08 22.32 8.98
C GLN A 27 -9.29 22.63 10.25
N GLU A 28 -9.34 21.74 11.26
CA GLU A 28 -8.69 21.91 12.55
C GLU A 28 -7.17 22.03 12.40
N HIS A 29 -6.58 21.20 11.53
CA HIS A 29 -5.13 21.16 11.30
C HIS A 29 -4.65 21.97 10.11
N HIS A 30 -5.53 22.78 9.49
CA HIS A 30 -5.22 23.58 8.30
C HIS A 30 -4.60 22.75 7.16
N PHE A 31 -5.04 21.51 7.01
CA PHE A 31 -4.56 20.61 5.97
C PHE A 31 -5.11 21.02 4.60
N SER A 32 -4.21 21.47 3.71
CA SER A 32 -4.57 22.07 2.42
C SER A 32 -4.10 21.27 1.20
N ILE A 33 -3.51 20.11 1.39
CA ILE A 33 -3.07 19.26 0.29
C ILE A 33 -4.29 18.79 -0.50
N LYS A 34 -4.31 19.09 -1.80
CA LYS A 34 -5.39 18.71 -2.70
C LYS A 34 -5.49 17.19 -2.83
N HIS A 35 -6.66 16.64 -2.62
CA HIS A 35 -6.95 15.22 -2.78
C HIS A 35 -8.42 14.97 -3.14
N GLN A 36 -8.69 13.79 -3.68
CA GLN A 36 -10.04 13.30 -3.90
C GLN A 36 -10.39 12.29 -2.80
N ILE A 37 -11.68 12.08 -2.54
CA ILE A 37 -12.15 11.09 -1.57
C ILE A 37 -12.99 10.05 -2.32
N ALA A 38 -12.67 8.77 -2.11
CA ALA A 38 -13.45 7.64 -2.55
C ALA A 38 -14.05 6.91 -1.33
N ASN A 39 -15.22 6.29 -1.52
CA ASN A 39 -15.81 5.45 -0.49
C ASN A 39 -15.02 4.14 -0.33
N GLY A 40 -14.74 3.76 0.91
CA GLY A 40 -14.27 2.42 1.23
C GLY A 40 -15.33 1.37 0.87
N GLY A 41 -14.89 0.12 0.75
CA GLY A 41 -15.73 -1.04 0.54
C GLY A 41 -15.64 -2.03 1.70
N ASP A 42 -16.37 -3.13 1.60
CA ASP A 42 -16.42 -4.17 2.64
C ASP A 42 -15.11 -4.95 2.80
N THR A 43 -14.24 -4.88 1.79
CA THR A 43 -12.91 -5.50 1.79
C THR A 43 -11.84 -4.50 1.38
N ARG A 44 -10.57 -4.83 1.68
CA ARG A 44 -9.42 -4.06 1.18
C ARG A 44 -9.42 -3.98 -0.35
N PHE A 45 -9.67 -5.11 -1.02
CA PHE A 45 -9.82 -5.18 -2.48
C PHE A 45 -10.88 -4.20 -3.00
N GLN A 46 -12.08 -4.19 -2.39
CA GLN A 46 -13.14 -3.30 -2.82
C GLN A 46 -12.79 -1.82 -2.58
N SER A 47 -12.13 -1.53 -1.48
CA SER A 47 -11.63 -0.18 -1.17
C SER A 47 -10.62 0.29 -2.21
N SER A 48 -9.62 -0.52 -2.53
CA SER A 48 -8.64 -0.24 -3.58
C SER A 48 -9.30 -0.05 -4.95
N LYS A 49 -10.26 -0.91 -5.31
CA LYS A 49 -11.05 -0.81 -6.55
C LYS A 49 -11.84 0.50 -6.62
N ASN A 50 -12.46 0.92 -5.54
CA ASN A 50 -13.23 2.17 -5.48
C ASN A 50 -12.32 3.41 -5.66
N GLY A 51 -11.15 3.40 -5.03
CA GLY A 51 -10.14 4.45 -5.25
C GLY A 51 -9.67 4.50 -6.70
N LEU A 52 -9.32 3.34 -7.25
CA LEU A 52 -8.86 3.22 -8.64
C LEU A 52 -9.91 3.67 -9.67
N ALA A 53 -11.19 3.54 -9.35
CA ALA A 53 -12.28 4.00 -10.23
C ALA A 53 -12.29 5.53 -10.44
N LEU A 54 -11.63 6.32 -9.58
CA LEU A 54 -11.47 7.77 -9.76
C LEU A 54 -10.31 8.12 -10.70
N VAL A 55 -9.46 7.16 -11.06
CA VAL A 55 -8.41 7.35 -12.06
C VAL A 55 -9.03 7.21 -13.46
N PRO A 56 -8.95 8.23 -14.33
CA PRO A 56 -9.54 8.16 -15.67
C PRO A 56 -9.01 6.97 -16.51
N ASP A 57 -9.86 6.40 -17.36
CA ASP A 57 -9.45 5.28 -18.23
C ASP A 57 -8.46 5.69 -19.34
N THR A 58 -8.35 7.00 -19.58
CA THR A 58 -7.40 7.58 -20.53
C THR A 58 -6.07 7.98 -19.86
N GLU A 59 -5.93 7.76 -18.57
CA GLU A 59 -4.70 8.09 -17.83
C GLU A 59 -3.68 6.98 -18.05
N ASP A 60 -2.48 7.38 -18.47
CA ASP A 60 -1.32 6.50 -18.55
C ASP A 60 -0.38 6.80 -17.36
N GLY A 61 0.38 5.83 -16.96
CA GLY A 61 1.38 5.97 -15.89
C GLY A 61 1.27 4.92 -14.81
N VAL A 62 1.64 5.30 -13.59
CA VAL A 62 1.72 4.40 -12.43
C VAL A 62 0.75 4.84 -11.35
N VAL A 63 0.06 3.88 -10.75
CA VAL A 63 -0.73 4.07 -9.54
C VAL A 63 -0.08 3.34 -8.37
N GLY A 64 0.07 4.03 -7.23
CA GLY A 64 0.55 3.44 -5.98
C GLY A 64 -0.57 3.27 -4.97
N PHE A 65 -0.72 2.06 -4.45
CA PHE A 65 -1.64 1.76 -3.35
C PHE A 65 -0.86 1.81 -2.03
N HIS A 66 -1.29 2.67 -1.12
CA HIS A 66 -0.56 2.88 0.13
C HIS A 66 -1.47 2.77 1.36
N ASP A 67 -0.99 2.03 2.36
CA ASP A 67 -1.67 1.93 3.65
C ASP A 67 -1.63 3.30 4.37
N GLY A 68 -2.78 3.92 4.61
CA GLY A 68 -2.87 5.22 5.31
C GLY A 68 -2.31 5.22 6.74
N VAL A 69 -2.02 4.04 7.29
CA VAL A 69 -1.39 3.83 8.59
C VAL A 69 0.13 3.61 8.51
N ARG A 70 0.78 3.96 7.39
CA ARG A 70 2.23 3.93 7.21
C ARG A 70 2.78 5.33 6.88
N PRO A 71 2.87 6.22 7.86
CA PRO A 71 3.24 7.61 7.59
C PRO A 71 4.73 7.85 7.29
N PHE A 72 5.60 6.85 7.47
CA PHE A 72 7.06 7.00 7.42
C PHE A 72 7.72 6.38 6.18
N VAL A 73 6.97 6.21 5.09
CA VAL A 73 7.60 5.82 3.82
C VAL A 73 8.52 6.96 3.34
N SER A 74 9.76 6.63 3.00
CA SER A 74 10.70 7.63 2.49
C SER A 74 10.41 8.00 1.03
N THR A 75 10.85 9.19 0.63
CA THR A 75 10.72 9.66 -0.75
C THR A 75 11.51 8.79 -1.72
N GLU A 76 12.64 8.25 -1.29
CA GLU A 76 13.48 7.33 -2.07
C GLU A 76 12.74 6.02 -2.36
N VAL A 77 12.05 5.46 -1.36
CA VAL A 77 11.23 4.24 -1.55
C VAL A 77 10.05 4.50 -2.49
N ILE A 78 9.41 5.66 -2.37
CA ILE A 78 8.34 6.05 -3.30
C ILE A 78 8.88 6.13 -4.72
N ASP A 79 10.01 6.83 -4.92
CA ASP A 79 10.65 6.99 -6.22
C ASP A 79 11.01 5.65 -6.84
N GLU A 80 11.73 4.80 -6.11
CA GLU A 80 12.15 3.47 -6.56
C GLU A 80 10.96 2.59 -6.96
N CYS A 81 9.86 2.62 -6.17
CA CYS A 81 8.65 1.87 -6.49
C CYS A 81 8.01 2.37 -7.80
N TYR A 82 7.93 3.69 -7.99
CA TYR A 82 7.28 4.25 -9.18
C TYR A 82 8.14 4.08 -10.42
N GLU A 83 9.47 4.29 -10.35
CA GLU A 83 10.36 4.08 -11.49
C GLU A 83 10.41 2.61 -11.88
N THR A 84 10.56 1.68 -10.91
CA THR A 84 10.52 0.25 -11.19
C THR A 84 9.19 -0.18 -11.80
N ALA A 85 8.06 0.35 -11.32
CA ALA A 85 6.76 0.02 -11.90
C ALA A 85 6.55 0.60 -13.31
N ARG A 86 7.23 1.69 -13.68
CA ARG A 86 7.25 2.18 -15.07
C ARG A 86 8.00 1.24 -16.01
N GLU A 87 9.05 0.59 -15.53
CA GLU A 87 9.90 -0.31 -16.31
C GLU A 87 9.36 -1.74 -16.33
N GLU A 88 8.91 -2.25 -15.17
CA GLU A 88 8.55 -3.65 -14.93
C GLU A 88 7.02 -3.86 -14.75
N TYR A 89 6.23 -2.79 -14.89
CA TYR A 89 4.76 -2.75 -14.73
C TYR A 89 4.24 -2.95 -13.30
N ALA A 90 5.03 -3.52 -12.38
CA ALA A 90 4.62 -3.78 -11.01
C ALA A 90 5.83 -3.79 -10.07
N ALA A 91 5.74 -3.08 -8.95
CA ALA A 91 6.80 -3.02 -7.94
C ALA A 91 6.23 -2.92 -6.52
N ILE A 92 6.90 -3.59 -5.58
CA ILE A 92 6.58 -3.51 -4.16
C ILE A 92 7.84 -3.29 -3.32
N PRO A 93 7.79 -2.49 -2.26
CA PRO A 93 8.88 -2.34 -1.34
C PRO A 93 8.90 -3.51 -0.35
N VAL A 94 10.07 -4.06 -0.12
CA VAL A 94 10.29 -5.18 0.80
C VAL A 94 11.52 -4.96 1.65
N TYR A 95 11.59 -5.60 2.81
CA TYR A 95 12.84 -5.66 3.58
C TYR A 95 13.08 -7.05 4.16
N ALA A 96 14.33 -7.33 4.52
CA ALA A 96 14.75 -8.64 5.02
C ALA A 96 14.13 -8.95 6.39
N VAL A 97 13.66 -10.18 6.56
CA VAL A 97 13.22 -10.69 7.87
C VAL A 97 14.42 -10.86 8.78
N THR A 98 14.39 -10.27 9.97
CA THR A 98 15.44 -10.37 10.98
C THR A 98 15.20 -11.47 12.00
N ASP A 99 13.95 -11.76 12.31
CA ASP A 99 13.56 -12.75 13.30
C ASP A 99 13.55 -14.18 12.70
N THR A 100 13.62 -15.18 13.59
CA THR A 100 13.42 -16.56 13.19
C THR A 100 11.95 -16.81 12.89
N LEU A 101 11.63 -17.26 11.70
CA LEU A 101 10.27 -17.61 11.28
C LEU A 101 9.97 -19.09 11.55
N ARG A 102 8.73 -19.33 12.00
CA ARG A 102 8.18 -20.67 12.18
C ARG A 102 6.89 -20.82 11.37
N TYR A 103 6.89 -21.75 10.43
CA TYR A 103 5.67 -22.17 9.77
C TYR A 103 4.79 -22.94 10.74
N ILE A 104 3.50 -22.65 10.78
CA ILE A 104 2.49 -23.37 11.57
C ILE A 104 1.53 -24.05 10.61
N ASP A 105 1.35 -25.35 10.79
CA ASP A 105 0.41 -26.15 10.01
C ASP A 105 -1.02 -26.05 10.59
N GLN A 106 -1.98 -26.58 9.85
CA GLN A 106 -3.40 -26.55 10.23
C GLN A 106 -3.74 -27.32 11.52
N HIS A 107 -2.81 -28.13 12.05
CA HIS A 107 -2.98 -28.91 13.29
C HIS A 107 -2.23 -28.29 14.47
N GLY A 108 -1.66 -27.07 14.29
CA GLY A 108 -0.90 -26.37 15.32
C GLY A 108 0.54 -26.86 15.49
N GLY A 109 0.97 -27.84 14.68
CA GLY A 109 2.38 -28.22 14.54
C GLY A 109 3.16 -27.19 13.73
N GLY A 110 4.44 -27.44 13.55
CA GLY A 110 5.18 -26.51 12.70
C GLY A 110 6.69 -26.77 12.69
N LYS A 111 7.38 -26.03 11.80
CA LYS A 111 8.82 -26.11 11.61
C LYS A 111 9.44 -24.74 11.39
N ASN A 112 10.70 -24.60 11.74
CA ASN A 112 11.46 -23.41 11.35
C ASN A 112 11.64 -23.40 9.83
N VAL A 113 11.59 -22.21 9.24
CA VAL A 113 11.86 -21.97 7.83
C VAL A 113 13.10 -21.10 7.67
N LEU A 114 13.70 -21.13 6.49
CA LEU A 114 14.83 -20.26 6.18
C LEU A 114 14.30 -18.83 5.98
N ARG A 115 14.62 -17.93 6.88
CA ARG A 115 14.18 -16.53 6.79
C ARG A 115 14.69 -15.81 5.53
N SER A 116 15.79 -16.29 4.94
CA SER A 116 16.32 -15.75 3.68
C SER A 116 15.35 -15.87 2.50
N ASP A 117 14.42 -16.84 2.57
CA ASP A 117 13.42 -17.08 1.52
C ASP A 117 12.19 -16.18 1.64
N TYR A 118 12.16 -15.32 2.67
CA TYR A 118 11.03 -14.44 2.99
C TYR A 118 11.44 -12.99 3.03
N ARG A 119 10.48 -12.13 2.70
CA ARG A 119 10.59 -10.68 2.84
C ARG A 119 9.35 -10.17 3.56
N VAL A 120 9.51 -9.08 4.27
CA VAL A 120 8.37 -8.31 4.79
C VAL A 120 7.97 -7.32 3.71
N VAL A 121 6.71 -7.38 3.30
CA VAL A 121 6.15 -6.50 2.27
C VAL A 121 5.63 -5.21 2.91
N GLN A 122 5.90 -4.11 2.25
CA GLN A 122 5.40 -2.79 2.63
C GLN A 122 4.52 -2.20 1.52
N THR A 123 4.17 -0.94 1.66
CA THR A 123 3.54 -0.10 0.65
C THR A 123 4.31 1.24 0.54
N PRO A 124 4.26 1.95 -0.60
CA PRO A 124 3.29 1.81 -1.68
C PRO A 124 3.55 0.57 -2.54
N GLN A 125 2.49 -0.09 -2.99
CA GLN A 125 2.55 -1.10 -4.04
C GLN A 125 2.17 -0.40 -5.34
N ALA A 126 3.12 -0.32 -6.27
CA ALA A 126 3.02 0.50 -7.47
C ALA A 126 2.82 -0.36 -8.71
N PHE A 127 1.88 0.04 -9.56
CA PHE A 127 1.52 -0.71 -10.77
C PHE A 127 1.24 0.23 -11.93
N ASP A 128 1.51 -0.23 -13.14
CA ASP A 128 0.94 0.37 -14.34
C ASP A 128 -0.58 0.51 -14.19
N ILE A 129 -1.14 1.66 -14.58
CA ILE A 129 -2.57 1.96 -14.38
C ILE A 129 -3.44 0.96 -15.15
N GLY A 130 -3.08 0.62 -16.38
CA GLY A 130 -3.83 -0.33 -17.22
C GLY A 130 -3.83 -1.73 -16.59
N LEU A 131 -2.68 -2.20 -16.13
CA LEU A 131 -2.54 -3.46 -15.43
C LEU A 131 -3.36 -3.48 -14.13
N ALA A 132 -3.29 -2.42 -13.32
CA ALA A 132 -4.06 -2.31 -12.10
C ALA A 132 -5.57 -2.37 -12.38
N LYS A 133 -6.07 -1.62 -13.36
CA LYS A 133 -7.47 -1.65 -13.76
C LYS A 133 -7.92 -3.03 -14.23
N GLN A 134 -7.10 -3.73 -15.00
CA GLN A 134 -7.37 -5.09 -15.42
C GLN A 134 -7.42 -6.04 -14.21
N ALA A 135 -6.48 -5.93 -13.29
CA ALA A 135 -6.41 -6.77 -12.11
C ALA A 135 -7.61 -6.56 -11.18
N PHE A 136 -7.97 -5.32 -10.90
CA PHE A 136 -9.13 -5.00 -10.05
C PHE A 136 -10.50 -5.16 -10.73
N ASN A 137 -10.55 -5.49 -12.02
CA ASN A 137 -11.79 -5.88 -12.70
C ASN A 137 -12.19 -7.35 -12.46
N GLN A 138 -11.35 -8.13 -11.79
CA GLN A 138 -11.64 -9.49 -11.37
C GLN A 138 -12.71 -9.53 -10.26
N GLU A 139 -13.29 -10.71 -10.04
CA GLU A 139 -14.07 -10.99 -8.84
C GLU A 139 -13.14 -11.14 -7.63
N TYR A 140 -13.60 -10.69 -6.47
CA TYR A 140 -12.86 -10.84 -5.21
C TYR A 140 -12.59 -12.31 -4.88
N LYS A 141 -11.39 -12.59 -4.38
CA LYS A 141 -10.97 -13.90 -3.86
C LYS A 141 -10.32 -13.70 -2.49
N GLU A 142 -10.53 -14.65 -1.58
CA GLU A 142 -9.92 -14.60 -0.23
C GLU A 142 -8.39 -14.58 -0.24
N GLN A 143 -7.77 -15.09 -1.32
CA GLN A 143 -6.32 -15.05 -1.51
C GLN A 143 -5.77 -13.64 -1.79
N PHE A 144 -6.61 -12.67 -2.08
CA PHE A 144 -6.22 -11.28 -2.30
C PHE A 144 -5.89 -10.61 -0.96
N THR A 145 -4.68 -10.86 -0.45
CA THR A 145 -4.22 -10.37 0.84
C THR A 145 -3.69 -8.93 0.78
N ASP A 146 -3.22 -8.52 -0.40
CA ASP A 146 -2.73 -7.17 -0.70
C ASP A 146 -2.96 -6.85 -2.20
N ASP A 147 -2.54 -5.67 -2.67
CA ASP A 147 -2.76 -5.26 -4.06
C ASP A 147 -1.86 -6.04 -5.02
N ALA A 148 -0.66 -6.42 -4.58
CA ALA A 148 0.27 -7.24 -5.36
C ALA A 148 -0.34 -8.61 -5.68
N SER A 149 -0.96 -9.27 -4.71
CA SER A 149 -1.60 -10.58 -4.92
C SER A 149 -2.76 -10.54 -5.94
N VAL A 150 -3.42 -9.37 -6.07
CA VAL A 150 -4.44 -9.16 -7.12
C VAL A 150 -3.80 -9.15 -8.50
N VAL A 151 -2.68 -8.44 -8.65
CA VAL A 151 -1.93 -8.34 -9.91
C VAL A 151 -1.27 -9.68 -10.26
N GLU A 152 -0.63 -10.34 -9.30
CA GLU A 152 0.00 -11.67 -9.46
C GLU A 152 -1.00 -12.72 -9.93
N SER A 153 -2.26 -12.62 -9.53
CA SER A 153 -3.32 -13.54 -9.96
C SER A 153 -3.61 -13.53 -11.48
N LEU A 154 -3.14 -12.51 -12.18
CA LEU A 154 -3.14 -12.46 -13.66
C LEU A 154 -1.92 -13.16 -14.29
N GLY A 155 -1.01 -13.71 -13.47
CA GLY A 155 0.24 -14.31 -13.94
C GLY A 155 1.37 -13.29 -14.15
N CYS A 156 1.20 -12.06 -13.69
CA CYS A 156 2.23 -11.02 -13.73
C CYS A 156 3.26 -11.24 -12.62
N GLN A 157 4.53 -10.95 -12.93
CA GLN A 157 5.58 -10.86 -11.93
C GLN A 157 5.57 -9.46 -11.29
N VAL A 158 5.87 -9.40 -10.00
CA VAL A 158 5.99 -8.16 -9.25
C VAL A 158 7.45 -7.98 -8.86
N ALA A 159 8.07 -6.89 -9.28
CA ALA A 159 9.44 -6.55 -8.92
C ALA A 159 9.51 -6.15 -7.43
N MET A 160 10.63 -6.44 -6.80
CA MET A 160 10.88 -6.07 -5.40
C MET A 160 11.95 -4.98 -5.34
N VAL A 161 11.65 -3.89 -4.65
CA VAL A 161 12.61 -2.82 -4.32
C VAL A 161 12.90 -2.81 -2.82
N GLU A 162 14.02 -2.22 -2.42
CA GLU A 162 14.35 -2.13 -0.99
C GLU A 162 13.45 -1.10 -0.30
N GLY A 163 12.74 -1.53 0.75
CA GLY A 163 11.91 -0.66 1.59
C GLY A 163 12.71 -0.02 2.72
N ASN A 164 12.08 0.86 3.49
CA ASN A 164 12.69 1.44 4.69
C ASN A 164 12.04 0.90 5.98
N ARG A 165 12.86 0.60 6.98
CA ARG A 165 12.39 -0.03 8.23
C ARG A 165 11.48 0.88 9.05
N GLU A 166 11.65 2.18 8.93
CA GLU A 166 10.84 3.20 9.58
C GLU A 166 9.39 3.22 9.06
N ASN A 167 9.16 2.68 7.86
CA ASN A 167 7.83 2.58 7.25
C ASN A 167 6.97 1.49 7.92
N ILE A 168 6.86 1.60 9.25
CA ILE A 168 6.06 0.71 10.09
C ILE A 168 4.57 0.88 9.81
N LYS A 169 3.79 -0.18 10.04
CA LYS A 169 2.33 -0.12 10.01
C LYS A 169 1.82 0.14 11.43
N ILE A 170 1.22 1.30 11.67
CA ILE A 170 0.66 1.67 12.97
C ILE A 170 -0.68 0.95 13.15
N THR A 171 -0.67 -0.10 13.97
CA THR A 171 -1.85 -0.96 14.22
C THR A 171 -2.15 -1.16 15.69
N THR A 172 -1.19 -0.87 16.56
CA THR A 172 -1.31 -1.04 18.02
C THR A 172 -0.88 0.23 18.76
N PRO A 173 -1.28 0.39 20.05
CA PRO A 173 -0.77 1.50 20.88
C PRO A 173 0.76 1.49 21.05
N PHE A 174 1.42 0.34 20.90
CA PHE A 174 2.88 0.27 20.93
C PHE A 174 3.49 0.94 19.69
N ASP A 175 2.88 0.74 18.51
CA ASP A 175 3.38 1.32 17.27
C ASP A 175 3.29 2.86 17.30
N ILE A 176 2.31 3.43 18.02
CA ILE A 176 2.22 4.89 18.23
C ILE A 176 3.45 5.40 18.98
N LYS A 177 3.90 4.69 20.03
CA LYS A 177 5.12 5.08 20.77
C LYS A 177 6.36 5.01 19.90
N VAL A 178 6.44 4.00 19.01
CA VAL A 178 7.53 3.90 18.04
C VAL A 178 7.46 5.07 17.06
N ALA A 179 6.27 5.40 16.56
CA ALA A 179 6.04 6.52 15.65
C ALA A 179 6.43 7.86 16.28
N GLU A 180 6.06 8.10 17.56
CA GLU A 180 6.47 9.30 18.31
C GLU A 180 8.00 9.40 18.43
N ALA A 181 8.68 8.28 18.69
CA ALA A 181 10.14 8.24 18.75
C ALA A 181 10.83 8.48 17.38
N LEU A 182 10.17 8.17 16.26
CA LEU A 182 10.68 8.47 14.92
C LEU A 182 10.50 9.95 14.54
N LEU A 183 9.57 10.65 15.17
CA LEU A 183 9.35 12.08 14.95
C LEU A 183 10.31 12.97 15.76
N GLY A 184 10.94 12.48 16.83
CA GLY A 184 11.92 13.19 17.66
C GLY A 184 11.29 13.86 18.85
#